data_ac48659647c15ec7fb7fa9d34e3a1a4a
#
_entry.id   ac48659647c15ec7fb7fa9d34e3a1a4a
#
_cell.length_a   1.000
_cell.length_b   1.000
_cell.length_c   1.000
_cell.angle_alpha   90.00
_cell.angle_beta   90.00
_cell.angle_gamma   90.00
#
_symmetry.space_group_name_H-M   'P 1'
#
loop_
_entity.id
_entity.type
_entity.pdbx_description
1 polymer ?
#
loop_
_entity_poly.entity_id
_entity_poly.type
_entity_poly.pdbx_seq_one_letter_code
_entity_poly.pdbx_strand_id
1 'polypeptide(L)'
;MNWLLLVIAGLFEVGFASCLGKAKQSEGTEAMWWLVGFIVCLSISMALLYKAVQTLPVGTAYAVWTGIGAAGTVIVGVMLFKEPADGWRIFFLSTLIMSIVGLKVLAK
;
A
#
# COMPACT_ATOMS: atom_id res chain seq x y z
N MET A 1 -6.01 -2.66 -17.89
CA MET A 1 -5.11 -3.68 -17.32
C MET A 1 -4.02 -3.09 -16.44
N ASN A 2 -3.39 -2.01 -16.91
CA ASN A 2 -2.28 -1.44 -16.14
C ASN A 2 -2.73 -0.81 -14.83
N TRP A 3 -3.93 -0.24 -14.80
CA TRP A 3 -4.48 0.27 -13.55
C TRP A 3 -4.79 -0.86 -12.57
N LEU A 4 -5.22 -2.01 -13.10
CA LEU A 4 -5.45 -3.20 -12.27
C LEU A 4 -4.14 -3.68 -11.66
N LEU A 5 -3.05 -3.72 -12.44
CA LEU A 5 -1.73 -4.09 -11.92
C LEU A 5 -1.30 -3.12 -10.83
N LEU A 6 -1.57 -1.84 -11.02
CA LEU A 6 -1.21 -0.81 -10.06
C LEU A 6 -1.97 -0.97 -8.74
N VAL A 7 -3.27 -1.25 -8.82
CA VAL A 7 -4.09 -1.48 -7.64
C VAL A 7 -3.61 -2.72 -6.89
N ILE A 8 -3.34 -3.80 -7.62
CA ILE A 8 -2.85 -5.04 -7.00
C ILE A 8 -1.48 -4.80 -6.35
N ALA A 9 -0.60 -4.04 -7.02
CA ALA A 9 0.69 -3.68 -6.43
C ALA A 9 0.51 -2.89 -5.13
N GLY A 10 -0.44 -1.96 -5.11
CA GLY A 10 -0.76 -1.21 -3.90
C GLY A 10 -1.28 -2.09 -2.78
N LEU A 11 -2.08 -3.10 -3.11
CA LEU A 11 -2.56 -4.06 -2.11
C LEU A 11 -1.42 -4.90 -1.54
N PHE A 12 -0.44 -5.28 -2.36
CA PHE A 12 0.75 -5.95 -1.85
C PHE A 12 1.60 -5.03 -1.00
N GLU A 13 1.56 -3.73 -1.25
CA GLU A 13 2.20 -2.75 -0.38
C GLU A 13 1.55 -2.77 1.00
N VAL A 14 0.23 -2.84 1.07
CA VAL A 14 -0.48 -3.01 2.34
C VAL A 14 -0.03 -4.32 3.01
N GLY A 15 0.12 -5.37 2.21
CA GLY A 15 0.57 -6.67 2.70
C GLY A 15 1.96 -6.60 3.34
N PHE A 16 2.94 -5.99 2.66
CA PHE A 16 4.28 -5.94 3.23
C PHE A 16 4.35 -4.99 4.44
N ALA A 17 3.57 -3.90 4.42
CA ALA A 17 3.51 -3.01 5.57
C ALA A 17 2.89 -3.71 6.79
N SER A 18 1.86 -4.54 6.55
CA SER A 18 1.23 -5.32 7.62
C SER A 18 2.19 -6.36 8.18
N CYS A 19 2.94 -7.03 7.31
CA CYS A 19 3.97 -8.00 7.76
C CYS A 19 5.02 -7.30 8.61
N LEU A 20 5.42 -6.09 8.24
CA LEU A 20 6.39 -5.32 9.01
C LEU A 20 5.82 -4.98 10.40
N GLY A 21 4.55 -4.59 10.46
CA GLY A 21 3.89 -4.30 11.72
C GLY A 21 3.80 -5.52 12.63
N LYS A 22 3.49 -6.68 12.03
CA LYS A 22 3.44 -7.94 12.80
C LYS A 22 4.83 -8.37 13.27
N ALA A 23 5.86 -8.16 12.45
CA ALA A 23 7.23 -8.44 12.86
C ALA A 23 7.63 -7.60 14.06
N LYS A 24 7.20 -6.33 14.07
CA LYS A 24 7.47 -5.42 15.18
C LYS A 24 6.84 -5.93 16.50
N GLN A 25 5.68 -6.57 16.41
CA GLN A 25 4.96 -7.08 17.57
C GLN A 25 5.42 -8.49 17.99
N SER A 26 6.25 -9.13 17.17
CA SER A 26 6.67 -10.51 17.38
C SER A 26 8.15 -10.56 17.79
N GLU A 27 8.60 -11.72 18.25
CA GLU A 27 9.99 -11.92 18.65
C GLU A 27 10.50 -13.25 18.12
N GLY A 28 11.81 -13.33 17.95
CA GLY A 28 12.48 -14.58 17.59
C GLY A 28 12.07 -15.09 16.21
N THR A 29 11.77 -16.38 16.16
CA THR A 29 11.45 -17.06 14.90
C THR A 29 10.18 -16.52 14.26
N GLU A 30 9.20 -16.14 15.08
CA GLU A 30 7.96 -15.61 14.57
C GLU A 30 8.19 -14.28 13.83
N ALA A 31 8.99 -13.39 14.40
CA ALA A 31 9.35 -12.14 13.74
C ALA A 31 10.06 -12.41 12.42
N MET A 32 10.92 -13.41 12.37
CA MET A 32 11.63 -13.78 11.15
C MET A 32 10.67 -14.21 10.04
N TRP A 33 9.63 -14.97 10.36
CA TRP A 33 8.66 -15.39 9.37
C TRP A 33 7.87 -14.21 8.81
N TRP A 34 7.54 -13.24 9.68
CA TRP A 34 6.85 -12.03 9.20
C TRP A 34 7.75 -11.20 8.29
N LEU A 35 9.05 -11.15 8.56
CA LEU A 35 10.01 -10.47 7.70
C LEU A 35 10.16 -11.17 6.35
N VAL A 36 10.08 -12.51 6.32
CA VAL A 36 10.07 -13.25 5.06
C VAL A 36 8.85 -12.86 4.24
N GLY A 37 7.68 -12.81 4.88
CA GLY A 37 6.46 -12.37 4.22
C GLY A 37 6.58 -10.94 3.70
N PHE A 38 7.21 -10.07 4.47
CA PHE A 38 7.49 -8.70 4.05
C PHE A 38 8.30 -8.66 2.75
N ILE A 39 9.39 -9.41 2.69
CA ILE A 39 10.24 -9.43 1.50
C ILE A 39 9.50 -10.00 0.30
N VAL A 40 8.72 -11.06 0.49
CA VAL A 40 7.95 -11.67 -0.60
C VAL A 40 6.92 -10.66 -1.14
N CYS A 41 6.15 -10.04 -0.27
CA CYS A 41 5.15 -9.05 -0.70
C CYS A 41 5.80 -7.84 -1.36
N LEU A 42 6.93 -7.37 -0.82
CA LEU A 42 7.66 -6.25 -1.40
C LEU A 42 8.13 -6.58 -2.82
N SER A 43 8.68 -7.76 -3.01
CA SER A 43 9.18 -8.20 -4.32
C SER A 43 8.05 -8.26 -5.34
N ILE A 44 6.92 -8.83 -4.97
CA ILE A 44 5.76 -8.93 -5.85
C ILE A 44 5.23 -7.54 -6.17
N SER A 45 5.13 -6.67 -5.18
CA SER A 45 4.65 -5.30 -5.35
C SER A 45 5.55 -4.53 -6.32
N MET A 46 6.86 -4.64 -6.15
CA MET A 46 7.81 -3.96 -7.03
C MET A 46 7.74 -4.47 -8.46
N ALA A 47 7.61 -5.79 -8.64
CA ALA A 47 7.48 -6.37 -9.97
C ALA A 47 6.23 -5.89 -10.68
N LEU A 48 5.10 -5.82 -9.97
CA LEU A 48 3.85 -5.35 -10.54
C LEU A 48 3.92 -3.85 -10.86
N LEU A 49 4.53 -3.07 -9.98
CA LEU A 49 4.73 -1.65 -10.23
C LEU A 49 5.60 -1.42 -11.46
N TYR A 50 6.67 -2.17 -11.60
CA TYR A 50 7.54 -2.10 -12.77
C TYR A 50 6.76 -2.35 -14.06
N LYS A 51 5.90 -3.38 -14.06
CA LYS A 51 5.06 -3.66 -15.22
C LYS A 51 4.09 -2.52 -15.51
N ALA A 52 3.50 -1.95 -14.48
CA ALA A 52 2.55 -0.85 -14.65
C ALA A 52 3.20 0.38 -15.27
N VAL A 53 4.44 0.70 -14.88
CA VAL A 53 5.12 1.90 -15.41
C VAL A 53 5.61 1.73 -16.83
N GLN A 54 5.51 0.54 -17.41
CA GLN A 54 5.84 0.37 -18.83
C GLN A 54 4.87 1.14 -19.72
N THR A 55 3.64 1.36 -19.28
CA THR A 55 2.62 2.03 -20.05
C THR A 55 2.03 3.26 -19.38
N LEU A 56 2.24 3.42 -18.07
CA LEU A 56 1.73 4.56 -17.31
C LEU A 56 2.89 5.52 -16.99
N PRO A 57 2.61 6.83 -16.88
CA PRO A 57 3.65 7.77 -16.43
C PRO A 57 4.17 7.36 -15.05
N VAL A 58 5.48 7.40 -14.87
CA VAL A 58 6.12 6.95 -13.63
C VAL A 58 5.61 7.73 -12.42
N GLY A 59 5.49 9.04 -12.55
CA GLY A 59 5.03 9.87 -11.44
C GLY A 59 3.62 9.53 -11.01
N THR A 60 2.71 9.39 -11.97
CA THR A 60 1.32 9.04 -11.67
C THR A 60 1.23 7.64 -11.08
N ALA A 61 1.93 6.67 -11.68
CA ALA A 61 1.91 5.31 -11.18
C ALA A 61 2.44 5.23 -9.75
N TYR A 62 3.55 5.89 -9.49
CA TYR A 62 4.15 5.87 -8.16
C TYR A 62 3.25 6.55 -7.13
N ALA A 63 2.64 7.68 -7.49
CA ALA A 63 1.74 8.39 -6.58
C ALA A 63 0.52 7.55 -6.22
N VAL A 64 -0.08 6.88 -7.21
CA VAL A 64 -1.24 6.02 -6.98
C VAL A 64 -0.86 4.79 -6.16
N TRP A 65 0.26 4.14 -6.50
CA TRP A 65 0.75 2.97 -5.76
C TRP A 65 0.99 3.32 -4.30
N THR A 66 1.73 4.41 -4.05
CA THR A 66 2.02 4.87 -2.71
C THR A 66 0.74 5.25 -1.96
N GLY A 67 -0.18 5.93 -2.66
CA GLY A 67 -1.43 6.36 -2.05
C GLY A 67 -2.33 5.19 -1.65
N ILE A 68 -2.47 4.20 -2.52
CA ILE A 68 -3.27 3.01 -2.20
C ILE A 68 -2.65 2.25 -1.03
N GLY A 69 -1.33 2.09 -1.07
CA GLY A 69 -0.64 1.40 0.01
C GLY A 69 -0.75 2.14 1.34
N ALA A 70 -0.58 3.46 1.30
CA ALA A 70 -0.69 4.27 2.52
C ALA A 70 -2.11 4.23 3.08
N ALA A 71 -3.12 4.42 2.23
CA ALA A 71 -4.52 4.39 2.66
C ALA A 71 -4.88 3.03 3.25
N GLY A 72 -4.51 1.96 2.54
CA GLY A 72 -4.79 0.60 3.03
C GLY A 72 -4.06 0.29 4.32
N THR A 73 -2.81 0.75 4.46
CA THR A 73 -2.03 0.52 5.67
C THR A 73 -2.64 1.26 6.87
N VAL A 74 -3.16 2.47 6.67
CA VAL A 74 -3.84 3.18 7.74
C VAL A 74 -5.09 2.42 8.18
N ILE A 75 -5.86 1.90 7.23
CA ILE A 75 -7.05 1.10 7.55
C ILE A 75 -6.66 -0.15 8.33
N VAL A 76 -5.64 -0.87 7.89
CA VAL A 76 -5.15 -2.05 8.58
C VAL A 76 -4.62 -1.68 9.98
N GLY A 77 -3.93 -0.55 10.09
CA GLY A 77 -3.42 -0.07 11.37
C GLY A 77 -4.55 0.13 12.39
N VAL A 78 -5.65 0.74 11.95
CA VAL A 78 -6.80 0.95 12.82
C VAL A 78 -7.44 -0.38 13.21
N MET A 79 -7.60 -1.29 12.26
CA MET A 79 -8.33 -2.54 12.50
C MET A 79 -7.50 -3.59 13.24
N LEU A 80 -6.24 -3.78 12.86
CA LEU A 80 -5.41 -4.85 13.41
C LEU A 80 -4.46 -4.39 14.50
N PHE A 81 -3.94 -3.17 14.39
CA PHE A 81 -2.94 -2.67 15.33
C PHE A 81 -3.54 -1.68 16.32
N LYS A 82 -4.85 -1.49 16.28
CA LYS A 82 -5.61 -0.65 17.23
C LYS A 82 -5.09 0.79 17.28
N GLU A 83 -4.66 1.30 16.14
CA GLU A 83 -4.25 2.69 16.05
C GLU A 83 -5.47 3.61 16.12
N PRO A 84 -5.30 4.84 16.61
CA PRO A 84 -6.44 5.74 16.76
C PRO A 84 -7.02 6.14 15.40
N ALA A 85 -8.36 6.18 15.32
CA ALA A 85 -9.09 6.59 14.12
C ALA A 85 -9.84 7.88 14.44
N ASP A 86 -9.10 8.97 14.69
CA ASP A 86 -9.72 10.25 15.00
C ASP A 86 -10.22 10.94 13.73
N GLY A 87 -11.00 12.01 13.92
CA GLY A 87 -11.63 12.71 12.80
C GLY A 87 -10.63 13.29 11.82
N TRP A 88 -9.50 13.78 12.30
CA TRP A 88 -8.47 14.35 11.42
C TRP A 88 -7.81 13.28 10.57
N ARG A 89 -7.58 12.11 11.13
CA ARG A 89 -7.01 10.98 10.38
C ARG A 89 -7.96 10.55 9.27
N ILE A 90 -9.24 10.45 9.58
CA ILE A 90 -10.25 10.08 8.59
C ILE A 90 -10.36 11.15 7.49
N PHE A 91 -10.30 12.42 7.87
CA PHE A 91 -10.34 13.52 6.91
C PHE A 91 -9.18 13.42 5.91
N PHE A 92 -7.96 13.27 6.41
CA PHE A 92 -6.80 13.22 5.52
C PHE A 92 -6.75 11.94 4.70
N LEU A 93 -7.22 10.84 5.24
CA LEU A 93 -7.34 9.59 4.49
C LEU A 93 -8.33 9.76 3.33
N SER A 94 -9.45 10.41 3.59
CA SER A 94 -10.46 10.67 2.57
C SER A 94 -9.90 11.56 1.44
N THR A 95 -9.16 12.61 1.78
CA THR A 95 -8.55 13.47 0.77
C THR A 95 -7.51 12.72 -0.06
N LEU A 96 -6.77 11.81 0.57
CA LEU A 96 -5.80 10.98 -0.15
C LEU A 96 -6.49 10.10 -1.19
N ILE A 97 -7.57 9.44 -0.79
CA ILE A 97 -8.32 8.57 -1.70
C ILE A 97 -8.92 9.39 -2.85
N MET A 98 -9.46 10.56 -2.54
CA MET A 98 -9.99 11.45 -3.57
C MET A 98 -8.91 11.89 -4.55
N SER A 99 -7.71 12.15 -4.06
CA SER A 99 -6.58 12.54 -4.91
C SER A 99 -6.18 11.40 -5.85
N ILE A 100 -6.21 10.16 -5.38
CA ILE A 100 -5.91 8.99 -6.21
C ILE A 100 -6.93 8.87 -7.33
N VAL A 101 -8.21 9.00 -6.99
CA VAL A 101 -9.29 8.96 -7.98
C VAL A 101 -9.12 10.07 -9.01
N GLY A 102 -8.77 11.27 -8.55
CA GLY A 102 -8.54 12.40 -9.44
C GLY A 102 -7.40 12.15 -10.40
N LEU A 103 -6.30 11.57 -9.94
CA LEU A 103 -5.19 11.23 -10.81
C LEU A 103 -5.59 10.21 -11.87
N LYS A 104 -6.40 9.24 -11.48
CA LYS A 104 -6.87 8.24 -12.43
C LYS A 104 -7.76 8.87 -13.50
N VAL A 105 -8.65 9.78 -13.10
CA VAL A 105 -9.55 10.45 -14.05
C VAL A 105 -8.77 11.29 -15.06
N LEU A 106 -7.72 11.97 -14.61
CA LEU A 106 -6.89 12.79 -15.49
C LEU A 106 -5.93 11.98 -16.35
N ALA A 107 -5.57 10.78 -15.92
CA ALA A 107 -4.66 9.93 -16.67
C ALA A 107 -5.36 9.38 -17.91
N LYS A 108 -4.62 9.30 -19.01
CA LYS A 108 -5.17 8.85 -20.29
C LYS A 108 -4.39 7.70 -20.88
#